data_a916a034275a785f66d614126e534f1c
#
_entry.id   a916a034275a785f66d614126e534f1c
#
_cell.length_a   1.000
_cell.length_b   1.000
_cell.length_c   1.000
_cell.angle_alpha   90.00
_cell.angle_beta   90.00
_cell.angle_gamma   90.00
#
_symmetry.space_group_name_H-M   'P 1'
#
loop_
_entity.id
_entity.type
_entity.pdbx_description
1 polymer ?
#
loop_
_entity_poly.entity_id
_entity_poly.type
_entity_poly.pdbx_seq_one_letter_code
_entity_poly.pdbx_strand_id
1 'polypeptide(L)'
;MKIMIVTDAWEPQVNGVVRTLKSTARELTALGHRVELVTPLEFRTVPCPTYPEIRLSILPYRRLRERLDAFEPHALHIATEGPLGLAARRYARARKLPFTTAYHTRFPEYVQARFGVPLAATYRFLRWFHGASLAVMAPTPVVKDDLERFGFDNVVLWTRGVDLDIFRPIESKVLNTARAGSYL
;
A
#
# COMPACT_ATOMS: atom_id res chain seq x y z
N MET A 1 10.02 8.02 16.25
CA MET A 1 10.73 8.09 14.95
C MET A 1 9.93 8.96 13.98
N LYS A 2 10.58 9.52 12.93
CA LYS A 2 9.89 10.13 11.80
C LYS A 2 9.67 9.06 10.73
N ILE A 3 8.42 8.79 10.37
CA ILE A 3 8.03 7.77 9.38
C ILE A 3 7.27 8.46 8.26
N MET A 4 7.70 8.26 7.02
CA MET A 4 6.96 8.75 5.85
C MET A 4 6.40 7.58 5.04
N ILE A 5 5.12 7.67 4.72
CA ILE A 5 4.42 6.70 3.88
C ILE A 5 4.04 7.40 2.57
N VAL A 6 4.48 6.85 1.45
CA VAL A 6 4.18 7.37 0.11
C VAL A 6 3.23 6.41 -0.60
N THR A 7 2.12 6.92 -1.14
CA THR A 7 1.11 6.12 -1.80
C THR A 7 0.45 6.85 -2.96
N ASP A 8 0.14 6.12 -4.04
CA ASP A 8 -0.72 6.59 -5.14
C ASP A 8 -2.21 6.26 -4.90
N ALA A 9 -2.49 5.34 -3.95
CA ALA A 9 -3.84 4.97 -3.56
C ALA A 9 -4.31 5.84 -2.39
N TRP A 10 -5.23 6.77 -2.67
CA TRP A 10 -5.81 7.66 -1.65
C TRP A 10 -7.23 8.08 -2.01
N GLU A 11 -7.87 8.85 -1.15
CA GLU A 11 -9.20 9.40 -1.42
C GLU A 11 -9.25 10.16 -2.77
N PRO A 12 -10.37 10.10 -3.48
CA PRO A 12 -11.69 9.56 -3.10
C PRO A 12 -11.85 8.04 -3.24
N GLN A 13 -10.78 7.28 -3.50
CA GLN A 13 -10.86 5.83 -3.63
C GLN A 13 -11.29 5.18 -2.30
N VAL A 14 -12.32 4.35 -2.36
CA VAL A 14 -12.75 3.52 -1.24
C VAL A 14 -12.24 2.11 -1.46
N ASN A 15 -11.04 1.82 -0.97
CA ASN A 15 -10.44 0.50 -1.11
C ASN A 15 -9.64 0.07 0.13
N GLY A 16 -9.28 -1.20 0.17
CA GLY A 16 -8.58 -1.80 1.32
C GLY A 16 -7.19 -1.21 1.57
N VAL A 17 -6.50 -0.68 0.55
CA VAL A 17 -5.18 -0.06 0.70
C VAL A 17 -5.30 1.23 1.49
N VAL A 18 -6.21 2.13 1.10
CA VAL A 18 -6.47 3.41 1.79
C VAL A 18 -6.81 3.17 3.26
N ARG A 19 -7.72 2.20 3.55
CA ARG A 19 -8.08 1.85 4.94
C ARG A 19 -6.87 1.35 5.72
N THR A 20 -6.10 0.43 5.14
CA THR A 20 -4.89 -0.10 5.77
C THR A 20 -3.90 1.01 6.11
N LEU A 21 -3.60 1.89 5.15
CA LEU A 21 -2.61 2.96 5.36
C LEU A 21 -3.08 3.98 6.40
N LYS A 22 -4.38 4.34 6.42
CA LYS A 22 -4.96 5.20 7.45
C LYS A 22 -4.85 4.58 8.85
N SER A 23 -5.24 3.30 8.98
CA SER A 23 -5.11 2.59 10.26
C SER A 23 -3.66 2.47 10.70
N THR A 24 -2.76 2.10 9.79
CA THR A 24 -1.33 2.00 10.08
C THR A 24 -0.75 3.34 10.56
N ALA A 25 -1.07 4.45 9.88
CA ALA A 25 -0.62 5.77 10.28
C ALA A 25 -1.16 6.18 11.66
N ARG A 26 -2.44 5.89 11.94
CA ARG A 26 -3.08 6.14 13.24
C ARG A 26 -2.36 5.37 14.35
N GLU A 27 -2.17 4.05 14.18
CA GLU A 27 -1.53 3.21 15.20
C GLU A 27 -0.07 3.59 15.44
N LEU A 28 0.69 3.87 14.38
CA LEU A 28 2.07 4.35 14.52
C LEU A 28 2.14 5.68 15.26
N THR A 29 1.16 6.56 15.03
CA THR A 29 1.07 7.83 15.77
C THR A 29 0.71 7.61 17.24
N ALA A 30 -0.21 6.69 17.53
CA ALA A 30 -0.55 6.29 18.90
C ALA A 30 0.65 5.68 19.66
N LEU A 31 1.55 5.00 18.93
CA LEU A 31 2.82 4.48 19.45
C LEU A 31 3.92 5.58 19.64
N GLY A 32 3.59 6.84 19.44
CA GLY A 32 4.51 7.97 19.64
C GLY A 32 5.44 8.27 18.47
N HIS A 33 5.13 7.76 17.26
CA HIS A 33 5.89 8.11 16.06
C HIS A 33 5.30 9.36 15.39
N ARG A 34 6.15 10.16 14.77
CA ARG A 34 5.70 11.22 13.86
C ARG A 34 5.53 10.62 12.46
N VAL A 35 4.27 10.50 12.00
CA VAL A 35 3.93 9.90 10.73
C VAL A 35 3.42 10.95 9.76
N GLU A 36 3.98 11.00 8.56
CA GLU A 36 3.47 11.81 7.46
C GLU A 36 3.14 10.92 6.25
N LEU A 37 2.02 11.24 5.61
CA LEU A 37 1.57 10.60 4.38
C LEU A 37 1.80 11.56 3.21
N VAL A 38 2.35 11.03 2.11
CA VAL A 38 2.40 11.72 0.84
C VAL A 38 1.46 11.03 -0.12
N THR A 39 0.47 11.77 -0.59
CA THR A 39 -0.66 11.25 -1.36
C THR A 39 -0.89 12.06 -2.64
N PRO A 40 -1.68 11.57 -3.61
CA PRO A 40 -1.98 12.32 -4.83
C PRO A 40 -2.66 13.68 -4.60
N LEU A 41 -3.30 13.89 -3.44
CA LEU A 41 -3.97 15.17 -3.12
C LEU A 41 -3.03 16.37 -3.08
N GLU A 42 -1.74 16.13 -2.89
CA GLU A 42 -0.72 17.18 -2.83
C GLU A 42 -0.18 17.56 -4.21
N PHE A 43 -0.59 16.87 -5.28
CA PHE A 43 0.01 16.98 -6.60
C PHE A 43 -1.03 17.33 -7.67
N ARG A 44 -0.55 17.81 -8.82
CA ARG A 44 -1.36 17.84 -10.04
C ARG A 44 -1.54 16.41 -10.52
N THR A 45 -2.78 16.02 -10.82
CA THR A 45 -3.10 14.65 -11.19
C THR A 45 -3.95 14.59 -12.46
N VAL A 46 -3.86 13.45 -13.15
CA VAL A 46 -4.79 13.05 -14.21
C VAL A 46 -5.54 11.78 -13.80
N PRO A 47 -6.76 11.57 -14.27
CA PRO A 47 -7.45 10.30 -14.03
C PRO A 47 -6.72 9.15 -14.74
N CYS A 48 -6.68 7.99 -14.11
CA CYS A 48 -6.26 6.77 -14.80
C CYS A 48 -7.30 6.42 -15.89
N PRO A 49 -6.88 6.11 -17.13
CA PRO A 49 -7.81 5.93 -18.26
C PRO A 49 -8.94 4.93 -18.04
N THR A 50 -8.71 3.88 -17.24
CA THR A 50 -9.69 2.82 -16.99
C THR A 50 -10.36 2.90 -15.61
N TYR A 51 -9.83 3.75 -14.73
CA TYR A 51 -10.29 3.97 -13.35
C TYR A 51 -10.12 5.44 -12.98
N PRO A 52 -11.06 6.29 -13.38
CA PRO A 52 -10.95 7.74 -13.18
C PRO A 52 -10.82 8.16 -11.71
N GLU A 53 -11.30 7.34 -10.79
CA GLU A 53 -11.14 7.50 -9.34
C GLU A 53 -9.68 7.35 -8.88
N ILE A 54 -8.84 6.64 -9.66
CA ILE A 54 -7.41 6.55 -9.41
C ILE A 54 -6.74 7.78 -10.03
N ARG A 55 -6.15 8.61 -9.18
CA ARG A 55 -5.50 9.85 -9.59
C ARG A 55 -3.99 9.66 -9.71
N LEU A 56 -3.47 9.76 -10.93
CA LEU A 56 -2.05 9.61 -11.22
C LEU A 56 -1.34 10.97 -11.14
N SER A 57 -0.37 11.09 -10.26
CA SER A 57 0.39 12.32 -10.06
C SER A 57 1.33 12.61 -11.24
N ILE A 58 1.30 13.86 -11.73
CA ILE A 58 2.11 14.29 -12.86
C ILE A 58 3.44 14.86 -12.35
N LEU A 59 4.56 14.32 -12.83
CA LEU A 59 5.93 14.78 -12.53
C LEU A 59 6.18 15.02 -11.03
N PRO A 60 5.84 14.07 -10.15
CA PRO A 60 5.80 14.33 -8.71
C PRO A 60 7.19 14.48 -8.07
N TYR A 61 8.27 14.11 -8.75
CA TYR A 61 9.60 13.95 -8.17
C TYR A 61 10.12 15.19 -7.44
N ARG A 62 10.00 16.40 -8.05
CA ARG A 62 10.52 17.62 -7.43
C ARG A 62 9.84 17.92 -6.09
N ARG A 63 8.51 17.97 -6.10
CA ARG A 63 7.73 18.27 -4.89
C ARG A 63 7.85 17.17 -3.83
N LEU A 64 7.87 15.90 -4.26
CA LEU A 64 8.11 14.78 -3.35
C LEU A 64 9.49 14.89 -2.68
N ARG A 65 10.53 15.23 -3.46
CA ARG A 65 11.86 15.44 -2.91
C ARG A 65 11.88 16.55 -1.86
N GLU A 66 11.25 17.70 -2.15
CA GLU A 66 11.13 18.82 -1.20
C GLU A 66 10.45 18.37 0.11
N ARG A 67 9.40 17.54 0.02
CA ARG A 67 8.71 16.98 1.19
C ARG A 67 9.61 16.02 1.98
N LEU A 68 10.34 15.14 1.30
CA LEU A 68 11.26 14.20 1.93
C LEU A 68 12.46 14.90 2.57
N ASP A 69 13.05 15.87 1.86
CA ASP A 69 14.18 16.67 2.38
C ASP A 69 13.77 17.50 3.61
N ALA A 70 12.55 18.07 3.63
CA ALA A 70 12.04 18.85 4.75
C ALA A 70 11.65 17.98 5.96
N PHE A 71 11.11 16.80 5.72
CA PHE A 71 10.68 15.90 6.80
C PHE A 71 11.83 15.09 7.39
N GLU A 72 12.84 14.75 6.58
CA GLU A 72 13.99 13.91 6.97
C GLU A 72 13.54 12.59 7.64
N PRO A 73 12.85 11.69 6.94
CA PRO A 73 12.31 10.49 7.55
C PRO A 73 13.42 9.55 8.02
N HIS A 74 13.23 8.96 9.19
CA HIS A 74 14.08 7.85 9.69
C HIS A 74 13.67 6.52 9.03
N ALA A 75 12.41 6.40 8.59
CA ALA A 75 11.88 5.26 7.86
C ALA A 75 10.97 5.73 6.73
N LEU A 76 11.12 5.11 5.56
CA LEU A 76 10.32 5.37 4.37
C LEU A 76 9.58 4.08 3.98
N HIS A 77 8.27 4.18 3.83
CA HIS A 77 7.42 3.11 3.29
C HIS A 77 6.79 3.55 1.97
N ILE A 78 7.03 2.79 0.90
CA ILE A 78 6.45 3.04 -0.42
C ILE A 78 5.35 2.00 -0.64
N ALA A 79 4.11 2.42 -0.50
CA ALA A 79 2.98 1.51 -0.43
C ALA A 79 2.43 1.09 -1.81
N THR A 80 2.76 1.81 -2.89
CA THR A 80 2.24 1.55 -4.24
C THR A 80 3.29 1.80 -5.31
N GLU A 81 3.09 1.18 -6.49
CA GLU A 81 4.04 1.18 -7.61
C GLU A 81 3.75 2.27 -8.66
N GLY A 82 2.88 3.21 -8.35
CA GLY A 82 2.49 4.30 -9.24
C GLY A 82 3.52 5.43 -9.35
N PRO A 83 3.16 6.56 -9.96
CA PRO A 83 4.07 7.69 -10.18
C PRO A 83 4.73 8.24 -8.91
N LEU A 84 3.98 8.31 -7.78
CA LEU A 84 4.55 8.70 -6.49
C LEU A 84 5.52 7.65 -5.95
N GLY A 85 5.14 6.37 -6.02
CA GLY A 85 6.01 5.27 -5.61
C GLY A 85 7.31 5.22 -6.41
N LEU A 86 7.25 5.41 -7.73
CA LEU A 86 8.44 5.49 -8.59
C LEU A 86 9.34 6.68 -8.24
N ALA A 87 8.74 7.84 -7.95
CA ALA A 87 9.47 9.03 -7.54
C ALA A 87 10.15 8.83 -6.17
N ALA A 88 9.45 8.21 -5.20
CA ALA A 88 9.98 7.92 -3.89
C ALA A 88 11.14 6.90 -3.96
N ARG A 89 10.97 5.84 -4.76
CA ARG A 89 12.04 4.86 -5.02
C ARG A 89 13.29 5.51 -5.63
N ARG A 90 13.10 6.40 -6.62
CA ARG A 90 14.23 7.16 -7.23
C ARG A 90 14.94 7.99 -6.18
N TYR A 91 14.21 8.71 -5.34
CA TYR A 91 14.77 9.52 -4.25
C TYR A 91 15.56 8.66 -3.26
N ALA A 92 14.93 7.59 -2.75
CA ALA A 92 15.53 6.70 -1.76
C ALA A 92 16.85 6.10 -2.27
N ARG A 93 16.88 5.61 -3.52
CA ARG A 93 18.09 5.09 -4.13
C ARG A 93 19.19 6.15 -4.29
N ALA A 94 18.84 7.35 -4.73
CA ALA A 94 19.80 8.45 -4.92
C ALA A 94 20.43 8.90 -3.58
N ARG A 95 19.67 8.82 -2.48
CA ARG A 95 20.12 9.21 -1.13
C ARG A 95 20.62 8.02 -0.31
N LYS A 96 20.61 6.80 -0.85
CA LYS A 96 20.91 5.54 -0.12
C LYS A 96 20.05 5.40 1.14
N LEU A 97 18.83 5.95 1.10
CA LEU A 97 17.86 5.84 2.19
C LEU A 97 17.18 4.48 2.09
N PRO A 98 17.27 3.64 3.13
CA PRO A 98 16.57 2.36 3.15
C PRO A 98 15.06 2.58 3.19
N PHE A 99 14.32 1.74 2.47
CA PHE A 99 12.86 1.81 2.40
C PHE A 99 12.24 0.42 2.37
N THR A 100 10.97 0.34 2.76
CA THR A 100 10.14 -0.84 2.61
C THR A 100 9.06 -0.60 1.57
N THR A 101 8.53 -1.69 1.02
CA THR A 101 7.39 -1.66 0.09
C THR A 101 6.30 -2.62 0.54
N ALA A 102 5.11 -2.53 -0.04
CA ALA A 102 4.04 -3.49 0.22
C ALA A 102 3.43 -3.99 -1.09
N TYR A 103 3.05 -5.26 -1.10
CA TYR A 103 2.30 -5.88 -2.17
C TYR A 103 0.84 -6.02 -1.73
N HIS A 104 0.00 -5.11 -2.17
CA HIS A 104 -1.38 -5.02 -1.69
C HIS A 104 -2.39 -5.83 -2.51
N THR A 105 -2.12 -6.03 -3.80
CA THR A 105 -3.06 -6.64 -4.75
C THR A 105 -2.31 -7.49 -5.77
N ARG A 106 -3.01 -8.47 -6.37
CA ARG A 106 -2.51 -9.26 -7.50
C ARG A 106 -2.51 -8.41 -8.78
N PHE A 107 -1.71 -7.36 -8.76
CA PHE A 107 -1.59 -6.39 -9.84
C PHE A 107 -1.23 -7.02 -11.21
N PRO A 108 -0.31 -8.01 -11.30
CA PRO A 108 0.05 -8.63 -12.58
C PRO A 108 -1.11 -9.32 -13.28
N GLU A 109 -1.89 -10.11 -12.54
CA GLU A 109 -3.05 -10.83 -13.08
C GLU A 109 -4.11 -9.85 -13.56
N TYR A 110 -4.30 -8.77 -12.83
CA TYR A 110 -5.19 -7.70 -13.19
C TYR A 110 -4.77 -6.99 -14.48
N VAL A 111 -3.49 -6.62 -14.59
CA VAL A 111 -2.92 -5.97 -15.78
C VAL A 111 -2.99 -6.89 -17.00
N GLN A 112 -2.71 -8.17 -16.82
CA GLN A 112 -2.85 -9.16 -17.89
C GLN A 112 -4.30 -9.25 -18.38
N ALA A 113 -5.24 -9.44 -17.46
CA ALA A 113 -6.66 -9.61 -17.82
C ALA A 113 -7.24 -8.36 -18.52
N ARG A 114 -6.75 -7.18 -18.19
CA ARG A 114 -7.30 -5.91 -18.68
C ARG A 114 -6.59 -5.36 -19.91
N PHE A 115 -5.28 -5.50 -19.97
CA PHE A 115 -4.44 -4.86 -20.99
C PHE A 115 -3.68 -5.85 -21.85
N GLY A 116 -3.82 -7.16 -21.61
CA GLY A 116 -3.10 -8.19 -22.35
C GLY A 116 -1.57 -8.19 -22.12
N VAL A 117 -1.07 -7.47 -21.13
CA VAL A 117 0.36 -7.43 -20.83
C VAL A 117 0.79 -8.77 -20.26
N PRO A 118 1.85 -9.41 -20.80
CA PRO A 118 2.31 -10.71 -20.30
C PRO A 118 2.69 -10.65 -18.81
N LEU A 119 2.26 -11.64 -18.02
CA LEU A 119 2.60 -11.75 -16.59
C LEU A 119 4.09 -11.61 -16.33
N ALA A 120 4.92 -12.26 -17.17
CA ALA A 120 6.37 -12.20 -17.03
C ALA A 120 6.92 -10.77 -17.10
N ALA A 121 6.37 -9.91 -17.95
CA ALA A 121 6.78 -8.52 -18.07
C ALA A 121 6.39 -7.71 -16.82
N THR A 122 5.17 -7.92 -16.32
CA THR A 122 4.68 -7.24 -15.12
C THR A 122 5.46 -7.70 -13.88
N TYR A 123 5.71 -9.00 -13.71
CA TYR A 123 6.52 -9.49 -12.60
C TYR A 123 7.98 -9.03 -12.69
N ARG A 124 8.56 -8.89 -13.91
CA ARG A 124 9.89 -8.29 -14.08
C ARG A 124 9.93 -6.83 -13.60
N PHE A 125 8.92 -6.04 -13.92
CA PHE A 125 8.77 -4.68 -13.42
C PHE A 125 8.65 -4.66 -11.90
N LEU A 126 7.81 -5.50 -11.32
CA LEU A 126 7.62 -5.56 -9.87
C LEU A 126 8.89 -6.00 -9.13
N ARG A 127 9.60 -7.02 -9.63
CA ARG A 127 10.91 -7.39 -9.06
C ARG A 127 11.92 -6.24 -9.11
N TRP A 128 11.98 -5.52 -10.24
CA TRP A 128 12.83 -4.34 -10.34
C TRP A 128 12.40 -3.26 -9.34
N PHE A 129 11.10 -3.04 -9.17
CA PHE A 129 10.59 -2.02 -8.24
C PHE A 129 10.85 -2.38 -6.79
N HIS A 130 10.45 -3.55 -6.38
CA HIS A 130 10.54 -4.02 -4.99
C HIS A 130 11.93 -4.53 -4.59
N GLY A 131 12.69 -5.08 -5.50
CA GLY A 131 14.03 -5.65 -5.21
C GLY A 131 15.06 -4.65 -4.70
N ALA A 132 14.77 -3.35 -4.79
CA ALA A 132 15.60 -2.31 -4.18
C ALA A 132 15.20 -1.98 -2.74
N SER A 133 14.11 -2.54 -2.23
CA SER A 133 13.63 -2.32 -0.86
C SER A 133 14.32 -3.28 0.13
N LEU A 134 14.34 -2.90 1.40
CA LEU A 134 14.78 -3.80 2.48
C LEU A 134 13.83 -4.98 2.65
N ALA A 135 12.54 -4.74 2.47
CA ALA A 135 11.51 -5.75 2.61
C ALA A 135 10.27 -5.40 1.77
N VAL A 136 9.65 -6.45 1.22
CA VAL A 136 8.34 -6.40 0.56
C VAL A 136 7.31 -6.99 1.51
N MET A 137 6.37 -6.20 1.96
CA MET A 137 5.34 -6.61 2.91
C MET A 137 4.20 -7.33 2.19
N ALA A 138 4.03 -8.62 2.43
CA ALA A 138 2.95 -9.45 1.89
C ALA A 138 1.83 -9.66 2.93
N PRO A 139 0.54 -9.56 2.53
CA PRO A 139 -0.58 -9.60 3.49
C PRO A 139 -0.90 -11.00 4.01
N THR A 140 -0.54 -12.06 3.30
CA THR A 140 -0.84 -13.45 3.67
C THR A 140 0.32 -14.39 3.32
N PRO A 141 0.42 -15.57 3.98
CA PRO A 141 1.42 -16.57 3.61
C PRO A 141 1.32 -16.99 2.13
N VAL A 142 0.11 -17.18 1.62
CA VAL A 142 -0.11 -17.57 0.20
C VAL A 142 0.48 -16.53 -0.76
N VAL A 143 0.27 -15.24 -0.50
CA VAL A 143 0.83 -14.16 -1.33
C VAL A 143 2.35 -14.12 -1.20
N LYS A 144 2.88 -14.35 0.00
CA LYS A 144 4.34 -14.45 0.21
C LYS A 144 4.94 -15.57 -0.62
N ASP A 145 4.37 -16.79 -0.52
CA ASP A 145 4.84 -17.97 -1.27
C ASP A 145 4.76 -17.74 -2.78
N ASP A 146 3.70 -17.10 -3.28
CA ASP A 146 3.56 -16.76 -4.69
C ASP A 146 4.67 -15.79 -5.14
N LEU A 147 4.94 -14.73 -4.37
CA LEU A 147 5.99 -13.77 -4.69
C LEU A 147 7.38 -14.44 -4.71
N GLU A 148 7.68 -15.30 -3.74
CA GLU A 148 8.93 -16.06 -3.68
C GLU A 148 9.11 -16.96 -4.91
N ARG A 149 8.04 -17.65 -5.37
CA ARG A 149 8.04 -18.43 -6.62
C ARG A 149 8.33 -17.56 -7.86
N PHE A 150 7.89 -16.30 -7.84
CA PHE A 150 8.21 -15.33 -8.89
C PHE A 150 9.56 -14.63 -8.71
N GLY A 151 10.41 -15.10 -7.79
CA GLY A 151 11.79 -14.65 -7.61
C GLY A 151 11.93 -13.34 -6.83
N PHE A 152 11.11 -13.16 -5.81
CA PHE A 152 11.30 -12.11 -4.81
C PHE A 152 12.04 -12.69 -3.60
N ASP A 153 13.13 -12.10 -3.16
CA ASP A 153 14.04 -12.65 -2.14
C ASP A 153 13.85 -11.98 -0.77
N ASN A 154 13.14 -10.85 -0.70
CA ASN A 154 13.03 -10.00 0.48
C ASN A 154 11.58 -9.87 0.99
N VAL A 155 10.75 -10.90 0.79
CA VAL A 155 9.33 -10.88 1.19
C VAL A 155 9.17 -11.19 2.67
N VAL A 156 8.46 -10.31 3.37
CA VAL A 156 8.08 -10.48 4.78
C VAL A 156 6.57 -10.51 4.94
N LEU A 157 6.09 -11.29 5.89
CA LEU A 157 4.67 -11.34 6.20
C LEU A 157 4.28 -10.10 7.01
N TRP A 158 3.27 -9.39 6.53
CA TRP A 158 2.62 -8.29 7.23
C TRP A 158 1.12 -8.48 7.19
N THR A 159 0.59 -9.20 8.17
CA THR A 159 -0.85 -9.41 8.31
C THR A 159 -1.51 -8.11 8.72
N ARG A 160 -2.54 -7.73 7.98
CA ARG A 160 -3.35 -6.57 8.32
C ARG A 160 -4.14 -6.90 9.58
N GLY A 161 -4.08 -6.04 10.59
CA GLY A 161 -4.90 -6.16 11.76
C GLY A 161 -6.40 -5.96 11.45
N VAL A 162 -7.23 -6.30 12.43
CA VAL A 162 -8.66 -6.02 12.41
C VAL A 162 -8.93 -4.91 13.42
N ASP A 163 -9.76 -3.94 13.05
CA ASP A 163 -10.19 -2.89 13.96
C ASP A 163 -11.15 -3.48 14.99
N LEU A 164 -10.66 -3.68 16.21
CA LEU A 164 -11.42 -4.31 17.31
C LEU A 164 -12.53 -3.40 17.85
N ASP A 165 -12.52 -2.11 17.54
CA ASP A 165 -13.62 -1.21 17.89
C ASP A 165 -14.84 -1.43 16.99
N ILE A 166 -14.59 -1.80 15.73
CA ILE A 166 -15.62 -2.09 14.73
C ILE A 166 -16.03 -3.57 14.79
N PHE A 167 -15.06 -4.49 14.91
CA PHE A 167 -15.26 -5.94 14.90
C PHE A 167 -15.17 -6.48 16.31
N ARG A 168 -16.25 -6.32 17.08
CA ARG A 168 -16.38 -6.93 18.42
C ARG A 168 -17.13 -8.26 18.33
N PRO A 169 -16.79 -9.25 19.17
CA PRO A 169 -17.64 -10.43 19.33
C PRO A 169 -19.04 -10.01 19.75
N ILE A 170 -20.06 -10.47 19.03
CA ILE A 170 -21.44 -10.27 19.44
C ILE A 170 -21.68 -11.20 20.63
N GLU A 171 -22.07 -10.67 21.79
CA GLU A 171 -22.45 -11.51 22.92
C GLU A 171 -23.55 -12.48 22.50
N SER A 172 -23.43 -13.76 22.85
CA SER A 172 -24.26 -14.88 22.37
C SER A 172 -25.78 -14.74 22.64
N LYS A 173 -26.21 -13.85 23.51
CA LYS A 173 -27.62 -13.54 23.77
C LYS A 173 -28.38 -12.95 22.58
N VAL A 174 -27.70 -12.24 21.65
CA VAL A 174 -28.36 -11.60 20.48
C VAL A 174 -28.55 -12.62 19.34
N LEU A 175 -27.76 -13.67 19.25
CA LEU A 175 -27.88 -14.69 18.21
C LEU A 175 -29.09 -15.63 18.40
N ASN A 176 -29.55 -15.81 19.63
CA ASN A 176 -30.69 -16.71 19.91
C ASN A 176 -32.05 -16.09 19.58
N THR A 177 -32.19 -14.77 19.54
CA THR A 177 -33.44 -14.08 19.16
C THR A 177 -33.65 -13.99 17.67
N ALA A 178 -32.56 -13.95 16.88
CA ALA A 178 -32.66 -13.87 15.40
C ALA A 178 -32.97 -15.24 14.75
N ARG A 179 -32.66 -16.37 15.43
CA ARG A 179 -32.97 -17.71 14.92
C ARG A 179 -34.37 -18.21 15.22
N ALA A 180 -35.11 -17.58 16.14
CA ALA A 180 -36.48 -17.98 16.51
C ALA A 180 -37.58 -17.37 15.62
N GLY A 181 -37.22 -16.52 14.66
CA GLY A 181 -38.20 -15.71 13.88
C GLY A 181 -38.34 -16.03 12.39
N SER A 182 -37.73 -17.08 11.85
CA SER A 182 -37.83 -17.32 10.41
C SER A 182 -37.95 -18.81 10.04
N TYR A 183 -39.03 -19.48 10.49
CA TYR A 183 -39.61 -20.65 9.81
C TYR A 183 -41.10 -20.75 10.25
N LEU A 184 -41.97 -20.03 9.54
CA LEU A 184 -43.38 -20.38 9.29
C LEU A 184 -43.71 -19.88 7.89
#